data_0fbfcc9af2fc85d80e0a81932c96973f
#
_entry.id   0fbfcc9af2fc85d80e0a81932c96973f
#
_cell.length_a   1.000
_cell.length_b   1.000
_cell.length_c   1.000
_cell.angle_alpha   90.00
_cell.angle_beta   90.00
_cell.angle_gamma   90.00
#
_symmetry.space_group_name_H-M   'P 1'
#
loop_
_entity.id
_entity.type
_entity.pdbx_description
1 polymer ?
#
loop_
_entity_poly.entity_id
_entity_poly.type
_entity_poly.pdbx_seq_one_letter_code
_entity_poly.pdbx_strand_id
1 'polypeptide(L)'
;MTQSDSPERILDQASRRPEFVRAAQAFMAGRLPEAEAGARAILASDPDDPAAMLLLAEIATVAGLPGEAVSLLTKASTLLPGHRETLTKLAELLVRQCAFEQALDLLDKLVAQQPDDMRAATIRLSLLTQIGRYEDAEQSFQALMASHPADPRLPLGYAHLLRTLGRAEESAALYRSTLERSPALGEAWWGLADLKSGALSADDIATLERLLGSGRLDINQALHLSFALGKAQEDAGDYEASFQAYDQANRLTRRVRPYDAKANEDFVDRSIAFFDKSYFERTQGWGDPARAPIFVLGMPRAGSTLLEQMLASHPAIEGTAELPYIPQIAHELMAERWTDAPLPYPEILSRIDKAAAERLGAEYLARAGIHRRTDRPLFIDKLNDNWPHIGLIQTILPNAIIIDARREAMACSFANFKQHFARGRDFAYDQRDIAHYYRDYVRLVGHFEEVLPGRIVRVEHERLVADPEGELRRVLGAIGLPFDPACLCFHENARPVRTASASQVRQPLNKRSGELWRHYRPWLSEMEQALGDLAPE
;
A
#
# COMPACT_ATOMS: atom_id res chain seq x y z
N MET A 1 -41.60 22.60 19.13
CA MET A 1 -40.38 21.88 18.70
C MET A 1 -40.26 20.68 19.60
N THR A 2 -40.66 19.52 19.11
CA THR A 2 -40.49 18.24 19.78
C THR A 2 -39.00 17.96 19.91
N GLN A 3 -38.52 17.64 21.12
CA GLN A 3 -37.16 17.18 21.36
C GLN A 3 -36.95 15.94 20.46
N SER A 4 -36.18 16.12 19.38
CA SER A 4 -35.73 14.96 18.58
C SER A 4 -34.91 14.07 19.52
N ASP A 5 -35.25 12.80 19.63
CA ASP A 5 -34.47 11.84 20.40
C ASP A 5 -33.03 11.86 19.91
N SER A 6 -32.06 11.90 20.83
CA SER A 6 -30.64 11.88 20.41
C SER A 6 -30.34 10.56 19.71
N PRO A 7 -29.36 10.54 18.76
CA PRO A 7 -28.95 9.32 18.07
C PRO A 7 -28.60 8.17 19.02
N GLU A 8 -27.95 8.47 20.14
CA GLU A 8 -27.60 7.50 21.18
C GLU A 8 -28.85 6.87 21.81
N ARG A 9 -29.90 7.69 22.06
CA ARG A 9 -31.15 7.20 22.64
C ARG A 9 -31.93 6.33 21.69
N ILE A 10 -31.99 6.69 20.39
CA ILE A 10 -32.60 5.88 19.33
C ILE A 10 -31.92 4.53 19.26
N LEU A 11 -30.57 4.52 19.23
CA LEU A 11 -29.78 3.30 19.14
C LEU A 11 -29.92 2.44 20.42
N ASP A 12 -29.89 3.04 21.61
CA ASP A 12 -30.08 2.35 22.88
C ASP A 12 -31.45 1.66 22.94
N GLN A 13 -32.50 2.34 22.49
CA GLN A 13 -33.84 1.75 22.44
C GLN A 13 -33.94 0.58 21.46
N ALA A 14 -33.37 0.71 20.26
CA ALA A 14 -33.35 -0.34 19.24
C ALA A 14 -32.54 -1.56 19.71
N SER A 15 -31.38 -1.35 20.34
CA SER A 15 -30.47 -2.40 20.81
C SER A 15 -30.98 -3.19 22.01
N ARG A 16 -32.00 -2.72 22.74
CA ARG A 16 -32.63 -3.44 23.86
C ARG A 16 -33.72 -4.42 23.44
N ARG A 17 -34.12 -4.44 22.18
CA ARG A 17 -35.14 -5.36 21.67
C ARG A 17 -34.65 -6.82 21.80
N PRO A 18 -35.45 -7.76 22.33
CA PRO A 18 -35.02 -9.15 22.55
C PRO A 18 -34.48 -9.86 21.28
N GLU A 19 -35.10 -9.57 20.11
CA GLU A 19 -34.69 -10.08 18.81
C GLU A 19 -33.29 -9.57 18.41
N PHE A 20 -32.99 -8.28 18.64
CA PHE A 20 -31.66 -7.71 18.40
C PHE A 20 -30.62 -8.32 19.34
N VAL A 21 -30.94 -8.43 20.64
CA VAL A 21 -30.02 -9.04 21.63
C VAL A 21 -29.64 -10.46 21.23
N ARG A 22 -30.60 -11.27 20.73
CA ARG A 22 -30.31 -12.63 20.25
C ARG A 22 -29.38 -12.62 19.01
N ALA A 23 -29.65 -11.76 18.04
CA ALA A 23 -28.84 -11.63 16.84
C ALA A 23 -27.41 -11.16 17.18
N ALA A 24 -27.27 -10.19 18.06
CA ALA A 24 -25.97 -9.70 18.56
C ALA A 24 -25.20 -10.78 19.33
N GLN A 25 -25.87 -11.57 20.17
CA GLN A 25 -25.24 -12.71 20.86
C GLN A 25 -24.77 -13.80 19.89
N ALA A 26 -25.53 -14.08 18.83
CA ALA A 26 -25.12 -15.00 17.78
C ALA A 26 -23.84 -14.48 17.06
N PHE A 27 -23.77 -13.18 16.75
CA PHE A 27 -22.59 -12.53 16.19
C PHE A 27 -21.36 -12.67 17.09
N MET A 28 -21.51 -12.31 18.36
CA MET A 28 -20.42 -12.43 19.36
C MET A 28 -19.94 -13.88 19.55
N ALA A 29 -20.82 -14.86 19.34
CA ALA A 29 -20.50 -16.28 19.38
C ALA A 29 -19.92 -16.83 18.05
N GLY A 30 -19.70 -15.97 17.03
CA GLY A 30 -19.19 -16.38 15.71
C GLY A 30 -20.21 -17.09 14.82
N ARG A 31 -21.50 -17.16 15.22
CA ARG A 31 -22.57 -17.79 14.45
C ARG A 31 -23.14 -16.81 13.42
N LEU A 32 -22.32 -16.45 12.41
CA LEU A 32 -22.64 -15.41 11.43
C LEU A 32 -23.96 -15.63 10.67
N PRO A 33 -24.32 -16.85 10.17
CA PRO A 33 -25.59 -17.05 9.46
C PRO A 33 -26.82 -16.79 10.34
N GLU A 34 -26.77 -17.19 11.62
CA GLU A 34 -27.85 -16.96 12.61
C GLU A 34 -27.99 -15.46 12.92
N ALA A 35 -26.87 -14.77 13.11
CA ALA A 35 -26.84 -13.33 13.35
C ALA A 35 -27.40 -12.54 12.16
N GLU A 36 -27.01 -12.91 10.93
CA GLU A 36 -27.51 -12.28 9.71
C GLU A 36 -29.01 -12.49 9.53
N ALA A 37 -29.49 -13.73 9.69
CA ALA A 37 -30.92 -14.05 9.58
C ALA A 37 -31.74 -13.25 10.60
N GLY A 38 -31.25 -13.16 11.85
CA GLY A 38 -31.89 -12.37 12.90
C GLY A 38 -31.97 -10.89 12.58
N ALA A 39 -30.86 -10.28 12.15
CA ALA A 39 -30.81 -8.86 11.81
C ALA A 39 -31.66 -8.52 10.56
N ARG A 40 -31.65 -9.40 9.54
CA ARG A 40 -32.52 -9.24 8.35
C ARG A 40 -34.01 -9.39 8.69
N ALA A 41 -34.38 -10.26 9.63
CA ALA A 41 -35.76 -10.38 10.09
C ALA A 41 -36.25 -9.11 10.80
N ILE A 42 -35.38 -8.44 11.57
CA ILE A 42 -35.69 -7.12 12.16
C ILE A 42 -35.93 -6.08 11.06
N LEU A 43 -35.04 -5.98 10.07
CA LEU A 43 -35.21 -5.02 8.96
C LEU A 43 -36.42 -5.34 8.06
N ALA A 44 -36.85 -6.59 8.00
CA ALA A 44 -38.10 -6.96 7.29
C ALA A 44 -39.34 -6.41 7.99
N SER A 45 -39.33 -6.30 9.33
CA SER A 45 -40.41 -5.74 10.14
C SER A 45 -40.31 -4.24 10.37
N ASP A 46 -39.08 -3.73 10.46
CA ASP A 46 -38.74 -2.32 10.69
C ASP A 46 -37.56 -1.96 9.80
N PRO A 47 -37.81 -1.51 8.55
CA PRO A 47 -36.77 -1.20 7.56
C PRO A 47 -35.81 -0.08 7.97
N ASP A 48 -36.19 0.72 8.98
CA ASP A 48 -35.42 1.86 9.47
C ASP A 48 -34.79 1.61 10.86
N ASP A 49 -34.67 0.33 11.29
CA ASP A 49 -33.98 -0.03 12.53
C ASP A 49 -32.46 0.18 12.42
N PRO A 50 -31.88 1.21 13.08
CA PRO A 50 -30.47 1.51 12.92
C PRO A 50 -29.56 0.49 13.61
N ALA A 51 -30.01 -0.17 14.69
CA ALA A 51 -29.22 -1.18 15.39
C ALA A 51 -29.04 -2.43 14.52
N ALA A 52 -30.10 -2.88 13.85
CA ALA A 52 -30.03 -3.99 12.91
C ALA A 52 -29.17 -3.67 11.68
N MET A 53 -29.23 -2.43 11.15
CA MET A 53 -28.33 -1.97 10.08
C MET A 53 -26.86 -2.00 10.50
N LEU A 54 -26.53 -1.50 11.70
CA LEU A 54 -25.17 -1.52 12.23
C LEU A 54 -24.66 -2.96 12.43
N LEU A 55 -25.48 -3.85 12.98
CA LEU A 55 -25.12 -5.25 13.16
C LEU A 55 -24.87 -5.95 11.79
N LEU A 56 -25.74 -5.73 10.81
CA LEU A 56 -25.55 -6.27 9.46
C LEU A 56 -24.30 -5.71 8.79
N ALA A 57 -23.98 -4.43 9.01
CA ALA A 57 -22.75 -3.83 8.48
C ALA A 57 -21.50 -4.48 9.08
N GLU A 58 -21.51 -4.83 10.36
CA GLU A 58 -20.43 -5.59 11.00
C GLU A 58 -20.32 -7.00 10.41
N ILE A 59 -21.44 -7.70 10.25
CA ILE A 59 -21.49 -9.03 9.64
C ILE A 59 -20.96 -8.98 8.20
N ALA A 60 -21.43 -8.03 7.39
CA ALA A 60 -20.97 -7.82 6.02
C ALA A 60 -19.46 -7.52 5.96
N THR A 61 -18.95 -6.75 6.92
CA THR A 61 -17.50 -6.46 7.03
C THR A 61 -16.71 -7.73 7.30
N VAL A 62 -17.14 -8.57 8.23
CA VAL A 62 -16.51 -9.87 8.55
C VAL A 62 -16.63 -10.86 7.38
N ALA A 63 -17.75 -10.84 6.67
CA ALA A 63 -18.00 -11.68 5.49
C ALA A 63 -17.27 -11.23 4.22
N GLY A 64 -16.49 -10.11 4.27
CA GLY A 64 -15.77 -9.59 3.10
C GLY A 64 -16.71 -8.94 2.05
N LEU A 65 -17.84 -8.38 2.48
CA LEU A 65 -18.82 -7.68 1.65
C LEU A 65 -18.83 -6.16 1.95
N PRO A 66 -17.73 -5.45 1.68
CA PRO A 66 -17.58 -4.07 2.13
C PRO A 66 -18.58 -3.09 1.47
N GLY A 67 -19.03 -3.36 0.23
CA GLY A 67 -20.06 -2.54 -0.44
C GLY A 67 -21.41 -2.59 0.27
N GLU A 68 -21.84 -3.78 0.76
CA GLU A 68 -23.05 -3.90 1.57
C GLU A 68 -22.90 -3.19 2.91
N ALA A 69 -21.74 -3.34 3.56
CA ALA A 69 -21.45 -2.65 4.82
C ALA A 69 -21.52 -1.13 4.68
N VAL A 70 -20.93 -0.53 3.63
CA VAL A 70 -21.03 0.91 3.35
C VAL A 70 -22.46 1.34 3.10
N SER A 71 -23.23 0.58 2.30
CA SER A 71 -24.64 0.89 2.04
C SER A 71 -25.48 0.93 3.33
N LEU A 72 -25.30 -0.07 4.20
CA LEU A 72 -25.99 -0.14 5.50
C LEU A 72 -25.60 0.99 6.43
N LEU A 73 -24.28 1.29 6.56
CA LEU A 73 -23.80 2.41 7.40
C LEU A 73 -24.23 3.77 6.86
N THR A 74 -24.31 3.93 5.54
CA THR A 74 -24.81 5.18 4.92
C THR A 74 -26.28 5.38 5.29
N LYS A 75 -27.13 4.34 5.19
CA LYS A 75 -28.52 4.43 5.65
C LYS A 75 -28.62 4.71 7.15
N ALA A 76 -27.86 3.96 7.97
CA ALA A 76 -27.86 4.19 9.42
C ALA A 76 -27.42 5.62 9.78
N SER A 77 -26.47 6.22 9.05
CA SER A 77 -26.01 7.59 9.29
C SER A 77 -27.07 8.65 9.02
N THR A 78 -28.02 8.39 8.12
CA THR A 78 -29.16 9.29 7.89
C THR A 78 -30.20 9.22 9.02
N LEU A 79 -30.33 8.07 9.65
CA LEU A 79 -31.24 7.83 10.79
C LEU A 79 -30.61 8.30 12.13
N LEU A 80 -29.29 8.29 12.21
CA LEU A 80 -28.49 8.66 13.36
C LEU A 80 -27.58 9.86 13.05
N PRO A 81 -28.11 11.03 12.69
CA PRO A 81 -27.31 12.18 12.28
C PRO A 81 -26.36 12.61 13.40
N GLY A 82 -25.06 12.66 13.10
CA GLY A 82 -24.02 13.03 14.06
C GLY A 82 -23.59 11.91 15.02
N HIS A 83 -24.12 10.68 14.88
CA HIS A 83 -23.67 9.56 15.71
C HIS A 83 -22.21 9.18 15.36
N ARG A 84 -21.31 9.53 16.27
CA ARG A 84 -19.86 9.46 16.10
C ARG A 84 -19.38 8.07 15.63
N GLU A 85 -19.81 7.02 16.30
CA GLU A 85 -19.32 5.66 16.01
C GLU A 85 -19.74 5.18 14.62
N THR A 86 -21.00 5.43 14.23
CA THR A 86 -21.50 5.11 12.89
C THR A 86 -20.71 5.84 11.80
N LEU A 87 -20.49 7.14 11.98
CA LEU A 87 -19.78 7.96 11.01
C LEU A 87 -18.28 7.58 10.92
N THR A 88 -17.65 7.30 12.06
CA THR A 88 -16.25 6.85 12.10
C THR A 88 -16.07 5.49 11.41
N LYS A 89 -16.96 4.52 11.67
CA LYS A 89 -16.95 3.22 10.99
C LYS A 89 -17.18 3.37 9.48
N LEU A 90 -18.11 4.22 9.08
CA LEU A 90 -18.35 4.51 7.66
C LEU A 90 -17.11 5.10 7.01
N ALA A 91 -16.45 6.08 7.66
CA ALA A 91 -15.22 6.68 7.14
C ALA A 91 -14.09 5.65 7.00
N GLU A 92 -13.90 4.78 7.99
CA GLU A 92 -12.90 3.69 7.93
C GLU A 92 -13.16 2.72 6.76
N LEU A 93 -14.41 2.36 6.51
CA LEU A 93 -14.78 1.51 5.38
C LEU A 93 -14.57 2.21 4.04
N LEU A 94 -14.95 3.49 3.93
CA LEU A 94 -14.73 4.29 2.73
C LEU A 94 -13.23 4.43 2.41
N VAL A 95 -12.39 4.64 3.44
CA VAL A 95 -10.92 4.64 3.25
C VAL A 95 -10.42 3.29 2.75
N ARG A 96 -10.91 2.19 3.31
CA ARG A 96 -10.55 0.82 2.86
C ARG A 96 -11.00 0.52 1.43
N GLN A 97 -12.12 1.10 0.99
CA GLN A 97 -12.63 1.00 -0.38
C GLN A 97 -12.01 2.03 -1.32
N CYS A 98 -11.01 2.78 -0.86
CA CYS A 98 -10.39 3.85 -1.64
C CYS A 98 -11.38 4.94 -2.12
N ALA A 99 -12.53 5.10 -1.47
CA ALA A 99 -13.51 6.16 -1.68
C ALA A 99 -13.08 7.42 -0.90
N PHE A 100 -11.90 7.93 -1.24
CA PHE A 100 -11.16 8.89 -0.41
C PHE A 100 -11.84 10.25 -0.27
N GLU A 101 -12.48 10.77 -1.33
CA GLU A 101 -13.21 12.05 -1.27
C GLU A 101 -14.38 11.97 -0.29
N GLN A 102 -15.19 10.90 -0.39
CA GLN A 102 -16.33 10.69 0.50
C GLN A 102 -15.88 10.51 1.95
N ALA A 103 -14.79 9.76 2.16
CA ALA A 103 -14.21 9.57 3.49
C ALA A 103 -13.72 10.89 4.08
N LEU A 104 -13.05 11.73 3.28
CA LEU A 104 -12.50 13.02 3.72
C LEU A 104 -13.62 13.98 4.10
N ASP A 105 -14.66 14.13 3.26
CA ASP A 105 -15.82 14.99 3.55
C ASP A 105 -16.51 14.60 4.86
N LEU A 106 -16.59 13.29 5.12
CA LEU A 106 -17.19 12.78 6.34
C LEU A 106 -16.30 13.08 7.57
N LEU A 107 -15.00 12.85 7.44
CA LEU A 107 -14.04 13.11 8.51
C LEU A 107 -13.87 14.60 8.80
N ASP A 108 -13.91 15.47 7.79
CA ASP A 108 -13.90 16.92 7.97
C ASP A 108 -15.10 17.41 8.82
N LYS A 109 -16.29 16.85 8.55
CA LYS A 109 -17.50 17.14 9.35
C LYS A 109 -17.38 16.63 10.78
N LEU A 110 -16.85 15.39 10.96
CA LEU A 110 -16.66 14.82 12.29
C LEU A 110 -15.69 15.63 13.13
N VAL A 111 -14.52 15.96 12.60
CA VAL A 111 -13.50 16.75 13.31
C VAL A 111 -13.97 18.17 13.59
N ALA A 112 -14.75 18.80 12.69
CA ALA A 112 -15.32 20.11 12.92
C ALA A 112 -16.36 20.11 14.06
N GLN A 113 -17.16 19.05 14.17
CA GLN A 113 -18.17 18.91 15.24
C GLN A 113 -17.57 18.47 16.57
N GLN A 114 -16.51 17.66 16.54
CA GLN A 114 -15.87 17.06 17.71
C GLN A 114 -14.33 17.15 17.57
N PRO A 115 -13.73 18.32 17.84
CA PRO A 115 -12.29 18.53 17.68
C PRO A 115 -11.42 17.61 18.55
N ASP A 116 -11.97 17.10 19.66
CA ASP A 116 -11.27 16.19 20.59
C ASP A 116 -11.39 14.70 20.19
N ASP A 117 -12.06 14.38 19.09
CA ASP A 117 -12.12 12.99 18.59
C ASP A 117 -10.80 12.58 17.93
N MET A 118 -9.87 12.08 18.74
CA MET A 118 -8.57 11.61 18.29
C MET A 118 -8.64 10.49 17.24
N ARG A 119 -9.69 9.64 17.25
CA ARG A 119 -9.84 8.56 16.27
C ARG A 119 -10.15 9.14 14.89
N ALA A 120 -11.16 9.99 14.79
CA ALA A 120 -11.50 10.68 13.55
C ALA A 120 -10.33 11.53 13.02
N ALA A 121 -9.69 12.30 13.91
CA ALA A 121 -8.52 13.12 13.56
C ALA A 121 -7.35 12.29 13.02
N THR A 122 -7.04 11.13 13.61
CA THR A 122 -5.96 10.26 13.17
C THR A 122 -6.26 9.60 11.81
N ILE A 123 -7.52 9.16 11.59
CA ILE A 123 -7.94 8.61 10.29
C ILE A 123 -7.84 9.70 9.22
N ARG A 124 -8.30 10.91 9.51
CA ARG A 124 -8.19 12.06 8.62
C ARG A 124 -6.74 12.38 8.24
N LEU A 125 -5.83 12.42 9.22
CA LEU A 125 -4.39 12.62 9.00
C LEU A 125 -3.79 11.58 8.08
N SER A 126 -4.10 10.30 8.32
CA SER A 126 -3.65 9.20 7.48
C SER A 126 -4.17 9.35 6.05
N LEU A 127 -5.44 9.70 5.89
CA LEU A 127 -6.06 9.91 4.59
C LEU A 127 -5.46 11.09 3.85
N LEU A 128 -5.29 12.26 4.50
CA LEU A 128 -4.64 13.44 3.90
C LEU A 128 -3.24 13.11 3.38
N THR A 129 -2.46 12.36 4.18
CA THR A 129 -1.13 11.90 3.77
C THR A 129 -1.21 10.93 2.58
N GLN A 130 -2.23 10.06 2.55
CA GLN A 130 -2.41 9.06 1.50
C GLN A 130 -2.78 9.70 0.15
N ILE A 131 -3.63 10.73 0.16
CA ILE A 131 -4.06 11.45 -1.06
C ILE A 131 -3.13 12.61 -1.44
N GLY A 132 -2.02 12.79 -0.71
CA GLY A 132 -1.01 13.80 -1.04
C GLY A 132 -1.38 15.24 -0.64
N ARG A 133 -2.36 15.44 0.27
CA ARG A 133 -2.69 16.75 0.86
C ARG A 133 -1.78 17.03 2.06
N TYR A 134 -0.48 17.17 1.77
CA TYR A 134 0.56 17.19 2.80
C TYR A 134 0.55 18.45 3.66
N GLU A 135 0.22 19.60 3.09
CA GLU A 135 0.11 20.88 3.81
C GLU A 135 -1.02 20.81 4.86
N ASP A 136 -2.17 20.24 4.49
CA ASP A 136 -3.28 20.05 5.42
C ASP A 136 -2.95 19.03 6.51
N ALA A 137 -2.21 17.98 6.14
CA ALA A 137 -1.73 16.99 7.10
C ALA A 137 -0.74 17.61 8.10
N GLU A 138 0.21 18.43 7.63
CA GLU A 138 1.19 19.11 8.48
C GLU A 138 0.51 20.05 9.47
N GLN A 139 -0.41 20.90 9.01
CA GLN A 139 -1.20 21.78 9.88
C GLN A 139 -1.98 21.00 10.94
N SER A 140 -2.59 19.87 10.53
CA SER A 140 -3.35 19.02 11.45
C SER A 140 -2.44 18.35 12.49
N PHE A 141 -1.24 17.87 12.10
CA PHE A 141 -0.25 17.36 13.08
C PHE A 141 0.16 18.40 14.08
N GLN A 142 0.48 19.62 13.65
CA GLN A 142 0.90 20.71 14.53
C GLN A 142 -0.22 21.08 15.53
N ALA A 143 -1.47 21.18 15.07
CA ALA A 143 -2.61 21.46 15.93
C ALA A 143 -2.85 20.35 16.98
N LEU A 144 -2.80 19.08 16.55
CA LEU A 144 -2.99 17.94 17.46
C LEU A 144 -1.85 17.79 18.45
N MET A 145 -0.61 18.03 18.06
CA MET A 145 0.54 18.00 18.97
C MET A 145 0.45 19.11 20.02
N ALA A 146 -0.08 20.28 19.66
CA ALA A 146 -0.30 21.38 20.61
C ALA A 146 -1.39 21.05 21.65
N SER A 147 -2.48 20.40 21.22
CA SER A 147 -3.61 20.01 22.11
C SER A 147 -3.34 18.73 22.89
N HIS A 148 -2.53 17.79 22.35
CA HIS A 148 -2.23 16.49 22.96
C HIS A 148 -0.70 16.23 23.06
N PRO A 149 0.04 17.05 23.82
CA PRO A 149 1.52 16.99 23.84
C PRO A 149 2.09 15.71 24.45
N ALA A 150 1.27 14.93 25.16
CA ALA A 150 1.69 13.66 25.76
C ALA A 150 1.54 12.43 24.85
N ASP A 151 0.85 12.53 23.71
CA ASP A 151 0.63 11.40 22.82
C ASP A 151 1.88 11.14 21.92
N PRO A 152 2.63 10.04 22.13
CA PRO A 152 3.86 9.76 21.39
C PRO A 152 3.60 9.41 19.91
N ARG A 153 2.37 9.08 19.53
CA ARG A 153 2.01 8.71 18.16
C ARG A 153 2.02 9.91 17.23
N LEU A 154 1.72 11.10 17.75
CA LEU A 154 1.66 12.33 16.95
C LEU A 154 3.05 12.77 16.46
N PRO A 155 4.07 12.95 17.30
CA PRO A 155 5.42 13.28 16.82
C PRO A 155 6.01 12.18 15.93
N LEU A 156 5.71 10.90 16.21
CA LEU A 156 6.11 9.78 15.35
C LEU A 156 5.48 9.89 13.95
N GLY A 157 4.17 10.09 13.86
CA GLY A 157 3.47 10.26 12.58
C GLY A 157 3.93 11.51 11.82
N TYR A 158 4.20 12.61 12.53
CA TYR A 158 4.73 13.83 11.92
C TYR A 158 6.15 13.63 11.38
N ALA A 159 6.99 12.88 12.09
CA ALA A 159 8.33 12.52 11.60
C ALA A 159 8.25 11.70 10.29
N HIS A 160 7.29 10.77 10.16
CA HIS A 160 7.06 10.04 8.91
C HIS A 160 6.59 10.96 7.75
N LEU A 161 5.76 11.95 8.05
CA LEU A 161 5.35 12.96 7.07
C LEU A 161 6.56 13.79 6.61
N LEU A 162 7.37 14.30 7.52
CA LEU A 162 8.57 15.09 7.21
C LEU A 162 9.57 14.30 6.35
N ARG A 163 9.74 13.00 6.62
CA ARG A 163 10.54 12.10 5.78
C ARG A 163 10.00 12.05 4.34
N THR A 164 8.68 11.93 4.18
CA THR A 164 8.01 11.93 2.87
C THR A 164 8.25 13.25 2.12
N LEU A 165 8.22 14.37 2.83
CA LEU A 165 8.51 15.71 2.31
C LEU A 165 10.01 15.96 2.04
N GLY A 166 10.90 15.05 2.47
CA GLY A 166 12.35 15.17 2.30
C GLY A 166 13.04 16.05 3.36
N ARG A 167 12.33 16.41 4.43
CA ARG A 167 12.86 17.19 5.57
C ARG A 167 13.51 16.24 6.58
N ALA A 168 14.60 15.60 6.15
CA ALA A 168 15.25 14.50 6.88
C ALA A 168 15.78 14.89 8.27
N GLU A 169 16.38 16.09 8.40
CA GLU A 169 16.93 16.57 9.68
C GLU A 169 15.82 16.79 10.72
N GLU A 170 14.71 17.41 10.32
CA GLU A 170 13.57 17.63 11.20
C GLU A 170 12.90 16.32 11.59
N SER A 171 12.79 15.38 10.63
CA SER A 171 12.31 14.03 10.89
C SER A 171 13.19 13.31 11.93
N ALA A 172 14.52 13.37 11.77
CA ALA A 172 15.47 12.77 12.71
C ALA A 172 15.35 13.38 14.11
N ALA A 173 15.22 14.69 14.22
CA ALA A 173 15.04 15.39 15.50
C ALA A 173 13.76 14.93 16.23
N LEU A 174 12.65 14.74 15.51
CA LEU A 174 11.40 14.23 16.09
C LEU A 174 11.52 12.77 16.53
N TYR A 175 12.17 11.89 15.74
CA TYR A 175 12.43 10.52 16.19
C TYR A 175 13.28 10.51 17.45
N ARG A 176 14.36 11.31 17.52
CA ARG A 176 15.24 11.41 18.69
C ARG A 176 14.47 11.87 19.94
N SER A 177 13.70 12.97 19.83
CA SER A 177 12.90 13.46 20.96
C SER A 177 11.82 12.47 21.41
N THR A 178 11.29 11.67 20.48
CA THR A 178 10.35 10.59 20.81
C THR A 178 11.05 9.47 21.56
N LEU A 179 12.29 9.11 21.18
CA LEU A 179 13.09 8.07 21.85
C LEU A 179 13.59 8.50 23.24
N GLU A 180 13.83 9.79 23.49
CA GLU A 180 14.13 10.32 24.83
C GLU A 180 12.98 10.03 25.82
N ARG A 181 11.73 10.12 25.35
CA ARG A 181 10.52 9.88 26.15
C ARG A 181 10.09 8.41 26.17
N SER A 182 10.39 7.67 25.12
CA SER A 182 10.00 6.28 24.93
C SER A 182 11.15 5.46 24.32
N PRO A 183 12.19 5.13 25.11
CA PRO A 183 13.44 4.52 24.59
C PRO A 183 13.28 3.16 23.91
N ALA A 184 12.20 2.43 24.18
CA ALA A 184 11.91 1.13 23.59
C ALA A 184 10.96 1.19 22.38
N LEU A 185 10.59 2.39 21.90
CA LEU A 185 9.66 2.54 20.77
C LEU A 185 10.34 2.15 19.45
N GLY A 186 10.16 0.89 19.04
CA GLY A 186 10.84 0.29 17.90
C GLY A 186 10.58 1.01 16.58
N GLU A 187 9.37 1.49 16.35
CA GLU A 187 9.01 2.23 15.13
C GLU A 187 9.82 3.53 14.97
N ALA A 188 10.13 4.22 16.08
CA ALA A 188 10.99 5.42 16.05
C ALA A 188 12.45 5.05 15.73
N TRP A 189 12.98 3.96 16.28
CA TRP A 189 14.31 3.44 15.94
C TRP A 189 14.41 3.05 14.48
N TRP A 190 13.41 2.30 13.98
CA TRP A 190 13.37 1.96 12.56
C TRP A 190 13.21 3.20 11.67
N GLY A 191 12.36 4.15 12.06
CA GLY A 191 12.18 5.41 11.33
C GLY A 191 13.51 6.17 11.17
N LEU A 192 14.30 6.25 12.23
CA LEU A 192 15.62 6.88 12.22
C LEU A 192 16.62 6.13 11.33
N ALA A 193 16.66 4.78 11.42
CA ALA A 193 17.50 3.92 10.58
C ALA A 193 17.15 4.04 9.08
N ASP A 194 15.84 4.09 8.76
CA ASP A 194 15.34 4.14 7.37
C ASP A 194 15.51 5.52 6.70
N LEU A 195 15.97 6.54 7.44
CA LEU A 195 16.44 7.80 6.82
C LEU A 195 17.69 7.56 5.94
N LYS A 196 18.44 6.47 6.17
CA LYS A 196 19.64 6.08 5.39
C LYS A 196 20.72 7.15 5.32
N SER A 197 20.79 7.96 6.35
CA SER A 197 21.74 9.08 6.49
C SER A 197 22.93 8.76 7.40
N GLY A 198 23.10 7.49 7.85
CA GLY A 198 24.08 7.15 8.90
C GLY A 198 23.71 7.77 10.26
N ALA A 199 22.41 7.96 10.52
CA ALA A 199 21.92 8.69 11.68
C ALA A 199 22.09 7.94 13.02
N LEU A 200 22.44 6.64 13.00
CA LEU A 200 22.65 5.82 14.20
C LEU A 200 24.15 5.75 14.55
N SER A 201 24.47 6.09 15.79
CA SER A 201 25.83 6.07 16.35
C SER A 201 26.18 4.71 16.99
N ALA A 202 27.45 4.55 17.40
CA ALA A 202 27.89 3.38 18.18
C ALA A 202 27.13 3.24 19.51
N ASP A 203 26.80 4.36 20.17
CA ASP A 203 25.99 4.35 21.41
C ASP A 203 24.55 3.90 21.17
N ASP A 204 24.01 4.22 19.98
CA ASP A 204 22.69 3.73 19.56
C ASP A 204 22.71 2.21 19.33
N ILE A 205 23.77 1.67 18.70
CA ILE A 205 23.95 0.23 18.52
C ILE A 205 23.96 -0.47 19.89
N ALA A 206 24.79 -0.01 20.82
CA ALA A 206 24.86 -0.55 22.19
C ALA A 206 23.49 -0.46 22.91
N THR A 207 22.72 0.61 22.66
CA THR A 207 21.38 0.76 23.24
C THR A 207 20.39 -0.24 22.64
N LEU A 208 20.38 -0.42 21.31
CA LEU A 208 19.54 -1.40 20.62
C LEU A 208 19.84 -2.83 21.09
N GLU A 209 21.13 -3.20 21.20
CA GLU A 209 21.56 -4.52 21.71
C GLU A 209 21.09 -4.75 23.16
N ARG A 210 21.25 -3.76 24.03
CA ARG A 210 20.79 -3.84 25.43
C ARG A 210 19.27 -3.98 25.52
N LEU A 211 18.51 -3.25 24.70
CA LEU A 211 17.04 -3.34 24.66
C LEU A 211 16.59 -4.72 24.19
N LEU A 212 17.16 -5.22 23.09
CA LEU A 212 16.87 -6.56 22.55
C LEU A 212 17.24 -7.66 23.53
N GLY A 213 18.38 -7.54 24.24
CA GLY A 213 18.82 -8.49 25.27
C GLY A 213 17.98 -8.46 26.55
N SER A 214 17.12 -7.47 26.76
CA SER A 214 16.34 -7.33 28.01
C SER A 214 15.25 -8.39 28.21
N GLY A 215 14.78 -9.03 27.14
CA GLY A 215 13.67 -9.98 27.16
C GLY A 215 12.30 -9.38 27.53
N ARG A 216 12.15 -8.04 27.54
CA ARG A 216 10.94 -7.33 27.98
C ARG A 216 10.12 -6.73 26.84
N LEU A 217 10.57 -6.88 25.59
CA LEU A 217 9.93 -6.32 24.42
C LEU A 217 8.81 -7.23 23.92
N ASP A 218 7.71 -6.64 23.49
CA ASP A 218 6.77 -7.36 22.63
C ASP A 218 7.38 -7.63 21.25
N ILE A 219 6.75 -8.53 20.50
CA ILE A 219 7.28 -8.97 19.21
C ILE A 219 7.39 -7.81 18.18
N ASN A 220 6.47 -6.85 18.22
CA ASN A 220 6.48 -5.71 17.29
C ASN A 220 7.64 -4.77 17.62
N GLN A 221 7.89 -4.48 18.89
CA GLN A 221 9.05 -3.68 19.28
C GLN A 221 10.35 -4.41 18.90
N ALA A 222 10.45 -5.70 19.23
CA ALA A 222 11.64 -6.49 18.93
C ALA A 222 11.98 -6.53 17.45
N LEU A 223 10.99 -6.73 16.55
CA LEU A 223 11.24 -6.76 15.11
C LEU A 223 11.73 -5.41 14.58
N HIS A 224 11.14 -4.29 14.99
CA HIS A 224 11.58 -2.96 14.57
C HIS A 224 13.01 -2.64 15.04
N LEU A 225 13.32 -2.96 16.31
CA LEU A 225 14.66 -2.76 16.85
C LEU A 225 15.68 -3.62 16.12
N SER A 226 15.33 -4.88 15.79
CA SER A 226 16.25 -5.77 15.05
C SER A 226 16.53 -5.27 13.64
N PHE A 227 15.52 -4.76 12.90
CA PHE A 227 15.75 -4.10 11.62
C PHE A 227 16.63 -2.84 11.76
N ALA A 228 16.38 -2.03 12.78
CA ALA A 228 17.18 -0.83 13.05
C ALA A 228 18.63 -1.19 13.37
N LEU A 229 18.85 -2.22 14.19
CA LEU A 229 20.19 -2.74 14.53
C LEU A 229 20.90 -3.26 13.28
N GLY A 230 20.22 -4.06 12.45
CA GLY A 230 20.79 -4.56 11.19
C GLY A 230 21.25 -3.44 10.28
N LYS A 231 20.46 -2.35 10.17
CA LYS A 231 20.86 -1.18 9.37
C LYS A 231 22.03 -0.42 10.01
N ALA A 232 22.04 -0.25 11.31
CA ALA A 232 23.13 0.44 12.01
C ALA A 232 24.48 -0.30 11.86
N GLN A 233 24.45 -1.64 11.98
CA GLN A 233 25.63 -2.49 11.78
C GLN A 233 26.08 -2.53 10.32
N GLU A 234 25.12 -2.51 9.35
CA GLU A 234 25.44 -2.34 7.93
C GLU A 234 26.20 -1.02 7.68
N ASP A 235 25.74 0.08 8.27
CA ASP A 235 26.40 1.39 8.13
C ASP A 235 27.78 1.43 8.81
N ALA A 236 27.97 0.64 9.86
CA ALA A 236 29.26 0.46 10.54
C ALA A 236 30.20 -0.51 9.80
N GLY A 237 29.72 -1.22 8.76
CA GLY A 237 30.50 -2.20 7.98
C GLY A 237 30.61 -3.59 8.61
N ASP A 238 29.89 -3.86 9.70
CA ASP A 238 29.80 -5.19 10.29
C ASP A 238 28.67 -5.98 9.64
N TYR A 239 28.98 -6.59 8.50
CA TYR A 239 27.99 -7.30 7.68
C TYR A 239 27.49 -8.60 8.31
N GLU A 240 28.31 -9.28 9.15
CA GLU A 240 27.92 -10.50 9.83
C GLU A 240 26.86 -10.18 10.90
N ALA A 241 27.18 -9.25 11.81
CA ALA A 241 26.23 -8.84 12.83
C ALA A 241 24.96 -8.22 12.21
N SER A 242 25.10 -7.44 11.14
CA SER A 242 23.98 -6.89 10.38
C SER A 242 23.07 -7.99 9.82
N PHE A 243 23.65 -9.03 9.19
CA PHE A 243 22.85 -10.15 8.67
C PHE A 243 22.10 -10.86 9.80
N GLN A 244 22.76 -11.15 10.92
CA GLN A 244 22.12 -11.82 12.07
C GLN A 244 20.94 -11.01 12.60
N ALA A 245 21.08 -9.68 12.68
CA ALA A 245 20.01 -8.80 13.12
C ALA A 245 18.83 -8.76 12.12
N TYR A 246 19.09 -8.67 10.80
CA TYR A 246 18.04 -8.75 9.78
C TYR A 246 17.35 -10.13 9.77
N ASP A 247 18.09 -11.22 9.88
CA ASP A 247 17.53 -12.56 9.92
C ASP A 247 16.64 -12.76 11.17
N GLN A 248 17.07 -12.27 12.32
CA GLN A 248 16.22 -12.26 13.52
C GLN A 248 14.94 -11.45 13.31
N ALA A 249 15.04 -10.25 12.73
CA ALA A 249 13.89 -9.40 12.45
C ALA A 249 12.89 -10.09 11.50
N ASN A 250 13.40 -10.72 10.46
CA ASN A 250 12.61 -11.47 9.49
C ASN A 250 11.91 -12.66 10.11
N ARG A 251 12.61 -13.46 10.91
CA ARG A 251 12.00 -14.59 11.66
C ARG A 251 10.88 -14.13 12.59
N LEU A 252 11.06 -13.00 13.30
CA LEU A 252 10.02 -12.42 14.14
C LEU A 252 8.82 -11.97 13.31
N THR A 253 9.07 -11.30 12.19
CA THR A 253 8.01 -10.82 11.29
C THR A 253 7.21 -11.97 10.70
N ARG A 254 7.87 -13.05 10.27
CA ARG A 254 7.21 -14.23 9.71
C ARG A 254 6.27 -14.93 10.69
N ARG A 255 6.55 -14.87 12.00
CA ARG A 255 5.65 -15.41 13.03
C ARG A 255 4.31 -14.69 13.11
N VAL A 256 4.29 -13.39 12.83
CA VAL A 256 3.08 -12.55 12.90
C VAL A 256 2.47 -12.27 11.52
N ARG A 257 3.22 -12.53 10.45
CA ARG A 257 2.83 -12.37 9.05
C ARG A 257 3.23 -13.61 8.25
N PRO A 258 2.46 -14.69 8.33
CA PRO A 258 2.73 -15.88 7.53
C PRO A 258 2.52 -15.58 6.04
N TYR A 259 3.35 -16.18 5.19
CA TYR A 259 3.23 -16.11 3.74
C TYR A 259 3.09 -17.52 3.15
N ASP A 260 2.22 -17.65 2.16
CA ASP A 260 2.00 -18.88 1.41
C ASP A 260 2.53 -18.73 -0.02
N ALA A 261 3.76 -19.20 -0.24
CA ALA A 261 4.40 -19.16 -1.55
C ALA A 261 3.65 -20.01 -2.59
N LYS A 262 3.03 -21.13 -2.17
CA LYS A 262 2.28 -22.00 -3.08
C LYS A 262 1.01 -21.32 -3.60
N ALA A 263 0.31 -20.57 -2.77
CA ALA A 263 -0.85 -19.81 -3.19
C ALA A 263 -0.50 -18.75 -4.27
N ASN A 264 0.70 -18.12 -4.16
CA ASN A 264 1.17 -17.19 -5.18
C ASN A 264 1.54 -17.89 -6.49
N GLU A 265 2.24 -19.02 -6.42
CA GLU A 265 2.57 -19.85 -7.59
C GLU A 265 1.31 -20.31 -8.33
N ASP A 266 0.32 -20.85 -7.58
CA ASP A 266 -0.98 -21.29 -8.12
C ASP A 266 -1.75 -20.12 -8.77
N PHE A 267 -1.66 -18.93 -8.20
CA PHE A 267 -2.22 -17.72 -8.81
C PHE A 267 -1.54 -17.38 -10.13
N VAL A 268 -0.21 -17.45 -10.20
CA VAL A 268 0.55 -17.18 -11.42
C VAL A 268 0.24 -18.21 -12.50
N ASP A 269 0.17 -19.49 -12.16
CA ASP A 269 -0.18 -20.57 -13.10
C ASP A 269 -1.58 -20.36 -13.70
N ARG A 270 -2.57 -20.03 -12.87
CA ARG A 270 -3.94 -19.71 -13.32
C ARG A 270 -3.96 -18.46 -14.20
N SER A 271 -3.17 -17.43 -13.84
CA SER A 271 -3.10 -16.19 -14.61
C SER A 271 -2.50 -16.43 -16.01
N ILE A 272 -1.44 -17.24 -16.11
CA ILE A 272 -0.84 -17.64 -17.39
C ILE A 272 -1.86 -18.43 -18.24
N ALA A 273 -2.59 -19.36 -17.62
CA ALA A 273 -3.60 -20.15 -18.32
C ALA A 273 -4.80 -19.31 -18.79
N PHE A 274 -5.21 -18.31 -17.99
CA PHE A 274 -6.39 -17.48 -18.29
C PHE A 274 -6.09 -16.40 -19.33
N PHE A 275 -4.98 -15.69 -19.22
CA PHE A 275 -4.61 -14.59 -20.09
C PHE A 275 -3.82 -15.07 -21.32
N ASP A 276 -4.38 -15.99 -22.08
CA ASP A 276 -3.80 -16.47 -23.32
C ASP A 276 -3.99 -15.46 -24.48
N LYS A 277 -3.39 -15.74 -25.63
CA LYS A 277 -3.53 -14.90 -26.82
C LYS A 277 -4.99 -14.74 -27.24
N SER A 278 -5.80 -15.80 -27.11
CA SER A 278 -7.22 -15.78 -27.50
C SER A 278 -8.05 -14.86 -26.59
N TYR A 279 -7.68 -14.73 -25.32
CA TYR A 279 -8.30 -13.76 -24.42
C TYR A 279 -8.13 -12.33 -24.93
N PHE A 280 -6.91 -11.93 -25.28
CA PHE A 280 -6.64 -10.58 -25.77
C PHE A 280 -7.19 -10.31 -27.19
N GLU A 281 -7.29 -11.34 -28.02
CA GLU A 281 -8.00 -11.23 -29.31
C GLU A 281 -9.51 -10.97 -29.10
N ARG A 282 -10.16 -11.67 -28.18
CA ARG A 282 -11.58 -11.46 -27.85
C ARG A 282 -11.85 -10.09 -27.22
N THR A 283 -10.95 -9.60 -26.39
CA THR A 283 -11.11 -8.34 -25.66
C THR A 283 -10.52 -7.12 -26.41
N GLN A 284 -10.10 -7.32 -27.66
CA GLN A 284 -9.58 -6.23 -28.49
C GLN A 284 -10.61 -5.12 -28.67
N GLY A 285 -10.22 -3.87 -28.36
CA GLY A 285 -11.08 -2.70 -28.43
C GLY A 285 -12.09 -2.60 -27.28
N TRP A 286 -11.86 -3.34 -26.19
CA TRP A 286 -12.53 -3.12 -24.91
C TRP A 286 -11.85 -2.01 -24.11
N GLY A 287 -12.50 -1.56 -23.03
CA GLY A 287 -11.94 -0.62 -22.08
C GLY A 287 -11.95 0.83 -22.54
N ASP A 288 -11.45 1.70 -21.68
CA ASP A 288 -11.32 3.14 -21.95
C ASP A 288 -10.08 3.40 -22.82
N PRO A 289 -10.21 4.14 -23.94
CA PRO A 289 -9.13 4.37 -24.88
C PRO A 289 -8.08 5.39 -24.42
N ALA A 290 -8.19 5.96 -23.23
CA ALA A 290 -7.25 6.96 -22.73
C ALA A 290 -5.81 6.43 -22.71
N ARG A 291 -4.87 7.30 -23.10
CA ARG A 291 -3.42 7.03 -23.09
C ARG A 291 -2.70 7.68 -21.90
N ALA A 292 -3.44 8.36 -21.03
CA ALA A 292 -2.86 9.15 -19.96
C ALA A 292 -2.08 8.33 -18.90
N PRO A 293 -2.50 7.14 -18.46
CA PRO A 293 -1.79 6.41 -17.42
C PRO A 293 -0.53 5.70 -17.92
N ILE A 294 0.56 5.88 -17.17
CA ILE A 294 1.80 5.11 -17.27
C ILE A 294 1.90 4.28 -16.00
N PHE A 295 1.81 2.96 -16.12
CA PHE A 295 1.98 2.05 -14.99
C PHE A 295 3.45 1.67 -14.85
N VAL A 296 4.08 2.03 -13.72
CA VAL A 296 5.42 1.57 -13.35
C VAL A 296 5.27 0.48 -12.30
N LEU A 297 5.54 -0.75 -12.69
CA LEU A 297 5.36 -1.95 -11.86
C LEU A 297 6.67 -2.73 -11.72
N GLY A 298 6.64 -3.85 -11.02
CA GLY A 298 7.79 -4.74 -10.80
C GLY A 298 7.97 -5.11 -9.33
N MET A 299 9.14 -5.65 -8.98
CA MET A 299 9.44 -5.95 -7.57
C MET A 299 9.64 -4.68 -6.75
N PRO A 300 9.28 -4.67 -5.46
CA PRO A 300 9.76 -3.64 -4.55
C PRO A 300 11.29 -3.59 -4.58
N ARG A 301 11.87 -2.42 -4.40
CA ARG A 301 13.33 -2.20 -4.42
C ARG A 301 14.02 -2.45 -5.78
N ALA A 302 13.28 -2.62 -6.86
CA ALA A 302 13.80 -2.76 -8.21
C ALA A 302 14.25 -1.43 -8.87
N GLY A 303 14.14 -0.29 -8.18
CA GLY A 303 14.49 1.02 -8.76
C GLY A 303 13.30 1.75 -9.39
N SER A 304 12.07 1.26 -9.23
CA SER A 304 10.85 1.87 -9.76
C SER A 304 10.64 3.31 -9.32
N THR A 305 11.02 3.69 -8.08
CA THR A 305 10.94 5.07 -7.58
C THR A 305 11.96 5.99 -8.28
N LEU A 306 13.16 5.49 -8.58
CA LEU A 306 14.15 6.25 -9.35
C LEU A 306 13.62 6.54 -10.76
N LEU A 307 13.13 5.50 -11.44
CA LEU A 307 12.55 5.62 -12.77
C LEU A 307 11.34 6.58 -12.78
N GLU A 308 10.43 6.43 -11.82
CA GLU A 308 9.31 7.34 -11.63
C GLU A 308 9.77 8.79 -11.48
N GLN A 309 10.78 9.04 -10.64
CA GLN A 309 11.30 10.39 -10.38
C GLN A 309 11.95 10.99 -11.63
N MET A 310 12.70 10.20 -12.39
CA MET A 310 13.28 10.62 -13.66
C MET A 310 12.19 10.97 -14.68
N LEU A 311 11.20 10.11 -14.88
CA LEU A 311 10.10 10.32 -15.82
C LEU A 311 9.19 11.50 -15.38
N ALA A 312 8.91 11.63 -14.08
CA ALA A 312 8.10 12.73 -13.54
C ALA A 312 8.79 14.10 -13.61
N SER A 313 10.08 14.15 -13.92
CA SER A 313 10.80 15.40 -14.21
C SER A 313 10.57 15.89 -15.65
N HIS A 314 10.03 15.04 -16.53
CA HIS A 314 9.62 15.44 -17.87
C HIS A 314 8.39 16.35 -17.82
N PRO A 315 8.34 17.47 -18.59
CA PRO A 315 7.25 18.46 -18.53
C PRO A 315 5.87 17.91 -18.92
N ALA A 316 5.80 16.82 -19.69
CA ALA A 316 4.55 16.17 -20.10
C ALA A 316 4.08 15.06 -19.15
N ILE A 317 4.83 14.70 -18.12
CA ILE A 317 4.53 13.55 -17.24
C ILE A 317 4.39 14.03 -15.80
N GLU A 318 3.28 13.71 -15.17
CA GLU A 318 3.05 13.92 -13.74
C GLU A 318 3.33 12.65 -12.96
N GLY A 319 4.17 12.72 -11.91
CA GLY A 319 4.28 11.64 -10.94
C GLY A 319 3.20 11.77 -9.88
N THR A 320 2.34 10.77 -9.74
CA THR A 320 1.29 10.78 -8.72
C THR A 320 1.76 10.05 -7.45
N ALA A 321 1.38 8.78 -7.28
CA ALA A 321 1.69 7.98 -6.09
C ALA A 321 1.61 6.48 -6.42
N GLU A 322 1.66 5.63 -5.39
CA GLU A 322 1.24 4.24 -5.44
C GLU A 322 -0.29 4.20 -5.35
N LEU A 323 -0.97 4.14 -6.52
CA LEU A 323 -2.43 4.19 -6.57
C LEU A 323 -3.03 2.80 -6.32
N PRO A 324 -3.93 2.65 -5.35
CA PRO A 324 -4.45 1.33 -4.96
C PRO A 324 -5.56 0.80 -5.87
N TYR A 325 -5.92 1.51 -6.94
CA TYR A 325 -7.20 1.33 -7.61
C TYR A 325 -7.27 0.09 -8.50
N ILE A 326 -6.19 -0.35 -9.14
CA ILE A 326 -6.19 -1.57 -9.94
C ILE A 326 -6.40 -2.81 -9.06
N PRO A 327 -5.63 -3.04 -7.97
CA PRO A 327 -5.92 -4.11 -7.03
C PRO A 327 -7.32 -4.00 -6.39
N GLN A 328 -7.77 -2.77 -6.12
CA GLN A 328 -9.10 -2.54 -5.54
C GLN A 328 -10.22 -2.95 -6.51
N ILE A 329 -10.14 -2.60 -7.79
CA ILE A 329 -11.10 -3.03 -8.82
C ILE A 329 -11.13 -4.56 -8.92
N ALA A 330 -9.96 -5.23 -8.91
CA ALA A 330 -9.91 -6.70 -8.90
C ALA A 330 -10.61 -7.29 -7.67
N HIS A 331 -10.43 -6.67 -6.50
CA HIS A 331 -11.10 -7.09 -5.26
C HIS A 331 -12.62 -6.84 -5.31
N GLU A 332 -13.05 -5.70 -5.81
CA GLU A 332 -14.47 -5.35 -5.95
C GLU A 332 -15.20 -6.31 -6.87
N LEU A 333 -14.58 -6.70 -7.99
CA LEU A 333 -15.13 -7.71 -8.90
C LEU A 333 -15.34 -9.07 -8.21
N MET A 334 -14.43 -9.51 -7.35
CA MET A 334 -14.59 -10.75 -6.59
C MET A 334 -15.67 -10.65 -5.49
N ALA A 335 -15.83 -9.46 -4.91
CA ALA A 335 -16.83 -9.20 -3.86
C ALA A 335 -18.23 -8.93 -4.40
N GLU A 336 -18.40 -8.73 -5.70
CA GLU A 336 -19.70 -8.52 -6.33
C GLU A 336 -20.58 -9.76 -6.18
N ARG A 337 -21.88 -9.58 -5.90
CA ARG A 337 -22.85 -10.68 -5.80
C ARG A 337 -23.25 -11.14 -7.21
N TRP A 338 -22.56 -12.13 -7.70
CA TRP A 338 -22.91 -12.81 -8.94
C TRP A 338 -24.02 -13.85 -8.69
N THR A 339 -24.87 -14.08 -9.68
CA THR A 339 -25.93 -15.12 -9.60
C THR A 339 -25.36 -16.54 -9.58
N ASP A 340 -24.15 -16.72 -10.14
CA ASP A 340 -23.44 -17.98 -10.20
C ASP A 340 -22.43 -18.11 -9.05
N ALA A 341 -21.82 -19.30 -8.93
CA ALA A 341 -20.78 -19.56 -7.95
C ALA A 341 -19.64 -18.53 -8.05
N PRO A 342 -19.05 -18.08 -6.93
CA PRO A 342 -17.95 -17.12 -6.95
C PRO A 342 -16.75 -17.66 -7.73
N LEU A 343 -16.13 -16.81 -8.54
CA LEU A 343 -14.89 -17.11 -9.23
C LEU A 343 -13.75 -16.30 -8.59
N PRO A 344 -12.56 -16.90 -8.43
CA PRO A 344 -11.40 -16.17 -8.01
C PRO A 344 -10.88 -15.24 -9.12
N TYR A 345 -9.94 -14.36 -8.79
CA TYR A 345 -9.17 -13.62 -9.79
C TYR A 345 -8.01 -14.52 -10.31
N PRO A 346 -7.73 -14.57 -11.63
CA PRO A 346 -8.28 -13.70 -12.69
C PRO A 346 -9.57 -14.21 -13.36
N GLU A 347 -10.04 -15.41 -13.07
CA GLU A 347 -11.15 -16.08 -13.76
C GLU A 347 -12.46 -15.26 -13.70
N ILE A 348 -12.64 -14.44 -12.67
CA ILE A 348 -13.79 -13.51 -12.54
C ILE A 348 -13.92 -12.58 -13.75
N LEU A 349 -12.82 -12.27 -14.45
CA LEU A 349 -12.82 -11.42 -15.64
C LEU A 349 -13.54 -12.05 -16.84
N SER A 350 -13.84 -13.36 -16.80
CA SER A 350 -14.69 -14.00 -17.81
C SER A 350 -16.15 -13.52 -17.76
N ARG A 351 -16.55 -12.85 -16.67
CA ARG A 351 -17.93 -12.35 -16.47
C ARG A 351 -18.13 -10.91 -16.90
N ILE A 352 -17.04 -10.16 -17.16
CA ILE A 352 -17.16 -8.80 -17.67
C ILE A 352 -17.33 -8.82 -19.19
N ASP A 353 -18.12 -7.88 -19.67
CA ASP A 353 -18.28 -7.58 -21.09
C ASP A 353 -17.58 -6.28 -21.46
N LYS A 354 -17.67 -5.88 -22.73
CA LYS A 354 -17.08 -4.65 -23.23
C LYS A 354 -17.57 -3.40 -22.45
N ALA A 355 -18.86 -3.31 -22.17
CA ALA A 355 -19.42 -2.16 -21.45
C ALA A 355 -18.92 -2.09 -20.00
N ALA A 356 -18.78 -3.24 -19.35
CA ALA A 356 -18.19 -3.31 -18.02
C ALA A 356 -16.71 -2.90 -18.05
N ALA A 357 -15.93 -3.36 -19.03
CA ALA A 357 -14.53 -2.98 -19.17
C ALA A 357 -14.36 -1.46 -19.42
N GLU A 358 -15.20 -0.85 -20.27
CA GLU A 358 -15.22 0.61 -20.50
C GLU A 358 -15.53 1.38 -19.20
N ARG A 359 -16.55 0.93 -18.45
CA ARG A 359 -16.93 1.53 -17.16
C ARG A 359 -15.79 1.44 -16.14
N LEU A 360 -15.15 0.28 -16.01
CA LEU A 360 -14.04 0.08 -15.07
C LEU A 360 -12.81 0.93 -15.43
N GLY A 361 -12.51 1.09 -16.73
CA GLY A 361 -11.45 1.99 -17.19
C GLY A 361 -11.74 3.45 -16.86
N ALA A 362 -12.96 3.92 -17.13
CA ALA A 362 -13.40 5.28 -16.79
C ALA A 362 -13.38 5.50 -15.26
N GLU A 363 -13.81 4.52 -14.49
CA GLU A 363 -13.77 4.56 -13.03
C GLU A 363 -12.34 4.66 -12.48
N TYR A 364 -11.40 3.86 -13.01
CA TYR A 364 -10.00 4.00 -12.65
C TYR A 364 -9.47 5.42 -12.91
N LEU A 365 -9.76 5.98 -14.08
CA LEU A 365 -9.31 7.33 -14.43
C LEU A 365 -9.91 8.41 -13.53
N ALA A 366 -11.19 8.28 -13.17
CA ALA A 366 -11.85 9.17 -12.23
C ALA A 366 -11.21 9.11 -10.84
N ARG A 367 -11.00 7.89 -10.30
CA ARG A 367 -10.34 7.67 -9.01
C ARG A 367 -8.89 8.17 -9.01
N ALA A 368 -8.13 7.94 -10.09
CA ALA A 368 -6.76 8.43 -10.23
C ALA A 368 -6.69 9.97 -10.30
N GLY A 369 -7.74 10.61 -10.82
CA GLY A 369 -7.85 12.05 -10.96
C GLY A 369 -7.65 12.84 -9.66
N ILE A 370 -8.08 12.30 -8.51
CA ILE A 370 -7.93 12.97 -7.21
C ILE A 370 -6.47 13.18 -6.77
N HIS A 371 -5.54 12.39 -7.34
CA HIS A 371 -4.11 12.47 -7.06
C HIS A 371 -3.36 13.39 -8.02
N ARG A 372 -4.01 13.84 -9.09
CA ARG A 372 -3.41 14.72 -10.07
C ARG A 372 -3.44 16.18 -9.57
N ARG A 373 -2.33 16.86 -9.74
CA ARG A 373 -2.12 18.26 -9.30
C ARG A 373 -1.82 19.19 -10.47
N THR A 374 -1.61 18.62 -11.67
CA THR A 374 -1.26 19.35 -12.88
C THR A 374 -2.12 18.89 -14.06
N ASP A 375 -2.16 19.70 -15.14
CA ASP A 375 -2.85 19.37 -16.39
C ASP A 375 -1.93 18.66 -17.40
N ARG A 376 -0.81 18.06 -16.94
CA ARG A 376 0.10 17.32 -17.82
C ARG A 376 -0.64 16.16 -18.50
N PRO A 377 -0.39 15.90 -19.79
CA PRO A 377 -1.17 14.90 -20.54
C PRO A 377 -1.02 13.47 -20.03
N LEU A 378 0.12 13.13 -19.41
CA LEU A 378 0.40 11.80 -18.88
C LEU A 378 0.63 11.86 -17.37
N PHE A 379 0.29 10.76 -16.69
CA PHE A 379 0.60 10.60 -15.28
C PHE A 379 1.10 9.19 -14.99
N ILE A 380 1.91 9.07 -13.93
CA ILE A 380 2.48 7.78 -13.51
C ILE A 380 1.70 7.25 -12.32
N ASP A 381 1.15 6.04 -12.46
CA ASP A 381 0.76 5.16 -11.35
C ASP A 381 1.94 4.21 -11.09
N LYS A 382 2.69 4.47 -10.01
CA LYS A 382 3.81 3.63 -9.64
C LYS A 382 3.44 2.76 -8.46
N LEU A 383 2.80 1.63 -8.74
CA LEU A 383 2.51 0.59 -7.75
C LEU A 383 3.17 -0.72 -8.17
N ASN A 384 4.13 -1.18 -7.38
CA ASN A 384 4.84 -2.44 -7.66
C ASN A 384 3.86 -3.61 -7.82
N ASP A 385 2.81 -3.68 -6.99
CA ASP A 385 1.79 -4.73 -6.99
C ASP A 385 0.83 -4.70 -8.18
N ASN A 386 1.06 -3.86 -9.18
CA ASN A 386 0.31 -3.89 -10.43
C ASN A 386 0.78 -5.00 -11.40
N TRP A 387 1.94 -5.67 -11.14
CA TRP A 387 2.41 -6.74 -12.02
C TRP A 387 1.45 -7.96 -12.09
N PRO A 388 0.74 -8.37 -11.02
CA PRO A 388 -0.27 -9.43 -11.11
C PRO A 388 -1.51 -9.03 -11.93
N HIS A 389 -1.68 -7.74 -12.18
CA HIS A 389 -2.87 -7.16 -12.79
C HIS A 389 -2.66 -6.63 -14.21
N ILE A 390 -1.53 -6.94 -14.87
CA ILE A 390 -1.25 -6.51 -16.25
C ILE A 390 -2.40 -6.88 -17.20
N GLY A 391 -2.96 -8.10 -17.06
CA GLY A 391 -4.10 -8.54 -17.88
C GLY A 391 -5.35 -7.69 -17.66
N LEU A 392 -5.69 -7.35 -16.41
CA LEU A 392 -6.79 -6.43 -16.09
C LEU A 392 -6.53 -5.03 -16.65
N ILE A 393 -5.32 -4.49 -16.43
CA ILE A 393 -4.94 -3.16 -16.96
C ILE A 393 -5.15 -3.11 -18.48
N GLN A 394 -4.65 -4.12 -19.22
CA GLN A 394 -4.81 -4.15 -20.67
C GLN A 394 -6.26 -4.34 -21.12
N THR A 395 -7.10 -4.98 -20.31
CA THR A 395 -8.52 -5.16 -20.61
C THR A 395 -9.31 -3.86 -20.43
N ILE A 396 -9.06 -3.09 -19.36
CA ILE A 396 -9.86 -1.90 -19.03
C ILE A 396 -9.23 -0.59 -19.54
N LEU A 397 -7.91 -0.58 -19.83
CA LEU A 397 -7.13 0.56 -20.31
C LEU A 397 -6.17 0.11 -21.41
N PRO A 398 -6.68 -0.26 -22.59
CA PRO A 398 -5.89 -0.94 -23.64
C PRO A 398 -4.74 -0.10 -24.20
N ASN A 399 -4.79 1.23 -24.03
CA ASN A 399 -3.75 2.15 -24.51
C ASN A 399 -2.82 2.65 -23.39
N ALA A 400 -2.98 2.18 -22.16
CA ALA A 400 -2.07 2.49 -21.07
C ALA A 400 -0.65 1.98 -21.39
N ILE A 401 0.34 2.72 -20.91
CA ILE A 401 1.74 2.37 -21.05
C ILE A 401 2.15 1.56 -19.81
N ILE A 402 2.77 0.40 -20.00
CA ILE A 402 3.26 -0.44 -18.91
C ILE A 402 4.77 -0.46 -18.94
N ILE A 403 5.40 -0.14 -17.82
CA ILE A 403 6.85 -0.17 -17.64
C ILE A 403 7.17 -1.18 -16.54
N ASP A 404 7.90 -2.23 -16.91
CA ASP A 404 8.46 -3.21 -15.98
C ASP A 404 9.82 -2.72 -15.48
N ALA A 405 9.85 -2.21 -14.23
CA ALA A 405 11.09 -1.81 -13.56
C ALA A 405 11.77 -3.06 -12.96
N ARG A 406 12.81 -3.56 -13.63
CA ARG A 406 13.51 -4.78 -13.27
C ARG A 406 14.91 -4.48 -12.72
N ARG A 407 15.34 -5.29 -11.77
CA ARG A 407 16.68 -5.24 -11.19
C ARG A 407 17.24 -6.65 -11.09
N GLU A 408 18.56 -6.77 -11.12
CA GLU A 408 19.28 -8.02 -10.91
C GLU A 408 18.70 -8.77 -9.69
N ALA A 409 18.51 -10.09 -9.84
CA ALA A 409 17.68 -10.88 -8.93
C ALA A 409 18.21 -10.90 -7.48
N MET A 410 19.52 -11.14 -7.28
CA MET A 410 20.12 -11.15 -5.94
C MET A 410 20.09 -9.77 -5.29
N ALA A 411 20.44 -8.72 -6.06
CA ALA A 411 20.42 -7.34 -5.55
C ALA A 411 19.00 -6.88 -5.17
N CYS A 412 17.99 -7.25 -5.96
CA CYS A 412 16.59 -6.98 -5.66
C CYS A 412 16.11 -7.76 -4.45
N SER A 413 16.36 -9.06 -4.42
CA SER A 413 15.92 -9.96 -3.36
C SER A 413 16.52 -9.59 -2.00
N PHE A 414 17.83 -9.36 -1.95
CA PHE A 414 18.50 -8.92 -0.72
C PHE A 414 18.01 -7.54 -0.26
N ALA A 415 17.75 -6.61 -1.19
CA ALA A 415 17.19 -5.29 -0.85
C ALA A 415 15.77 -5.37 -0.27
N ASN A 416 15.00 -6.42 -0.61
CA ASN A 416 13.73 -6.74 0.03
C ASN A 416 13.94 -7.36 1.41
N PHE A 417 14.85 -8.33 1.55
CA PHE A 417 15.14 -9.04 2.80
C PHE A 417 15.52 -8.11 3.95
N LYS A 418 16.27 -7.05 3.68
CA LYS A 418 16.71 -6.07 4.67
C LYS A 418 15.75 -4.90 4.90
N GLN A 419 14.59 -4.87 4.23
CA GLN A 419 13.62 -3.78 4.35
C GLN A 419 12.43 -4.20 5.20
N HIS A 420 12.16 -3.47 6.27
CA HIS A 420 10.89 -3.59 6.96
C HIS A 420 9.81 -2.86 6.17
N PHE A 421 8.80 -3.60 5.72
CA PHE A 421 7.63 -3.06 5.03
C PHE A 421 6.45 -2.92 5.99
N ALA A 422 5.72 -1.81 5.90
CA ALA A 422 4.59 -1.57 6.79
C ALA A 422 3.46 -2.59 6.56
N ARG A 423 3.11 -2.90 5.30
CA ARG A 423 2.04 -3.86 4.92
C ARG A 423 2.30 -4.43 3.52
N GLY A 424 1.67 -5.58 3.24
CA GLY A 424 1.49 -6.11 1.88
C GLY A 424 2.75 -6.64 1.20
N ARG A 425 3.76 -7.06 1.98
CA ARG A 425 5.02 -7.61 1.47
C ARG A 425 5.45 -8.81 2.30
N ASP A 426 4.50 -9.71 2.62
CA ASP A 426 4.73 -10.80 3.57
C ASP A 426 5.72 -11.83 3.04
N PHE A 427 5.92 -11.90 1.72
CA PHE A 427 6.98 -12.69 1.06
C PHE A 427 8.40 -12.19 1.41
N ALA A 428 8.57 -10.94 1.85
CA ALA A 428 9.89 -10.29 1.99
C ALA A 428 10.70 -10.75 3.23
N TYR A 429 10.17 -11.64 4.06
CA TYR A 429 10.73 -11.99 5.36
C TYR A 429 11.32 -13.41 5.42
N ASP A 430 11.59 -14.02 4.28
CA ASP A 430 12.27 -15.31 4.15
C ASP A 430 13.03 -15.37 2.82
N GLN A 431 14.24 -15.91 2.81
CA GLN A 431 15.09 -15.93 1.63
C GLN A 431 14.48 -16.72 0.46
N ARG A 432 13.85 -17.87 0.75
CA ARG A 432 13.23 -18.74 -0.26
C ARG A 432 11.95 -18.12 -0.79
N ASP A 433 11.13 -17.55 0.09
CA ASP A 433 9.87 -16.91 -0.33
C ASP A 433 10.12 -15.71 -1.24
N ILE A 434 11.12 -14.87 -0.93
CA ILE A 434 11.52 -13.76 -1.80
C ILE A 434 11.95 -14.27 -3.18
N ALA A 435 12.76 -15.31 -3.21
CA ALA A 435 13.27 -15.89 -4.46
C ALA A 435 12.13 -16.49 -5.30
N HIS A 436 11.21 -17.24 -4.68
CA HIS A 436 10.04 -17.81 -5.37
C HIS A 436 9.14 -16.70 -5.91
N TYR A 437 8.86 -15.67 -5.11
CA TYR A 437 8.04 -14.52 -5.53
C TYR A 437 8.68 -13.76 -6.70
N TYR A 438 10.02 -13.61 -6.70
CA TYR A 438 10.76 -13.01 -7.80
C TYR A 438 10.65 -13.85 -9.08
N ARG A 439 10.80 -15.18 -8.98
CA ARG A 439 10.63 -16.10 -10.12
C ARG A 439 9.22 -16.05 -10.70
N ASP A 440 8.21 -16.04 -9.84
CA ASP A 440 6.80 -15.95 -10.24
C ASP A 440 6.52 -14.63 -10.97
N TYR A 441 7.04 -13.52 -10.44
CA TYR A 441 6.98 -12.22 -11.11
C TYR A 441 7.61 -12.27 -12.51
N VAL A 442 8.81 -12.82 -12.64
CA VAL A 442 9.49 -12.93 -13.94
C VAL A 442 8.72 -13.82 -14.91
N ARG A 443 8.17 -14.94 -14.44
CA ARG A 443 7.34 -15.85 -15.24
C ARG A 443 6.09 -15.17 -15.78
N LEU A 444 5.34 -14.50 -14.94
CA LEU A 444 4.09 -13.88 -15.35
C LEU A 444 4.30 -12.67 -16.27
N VAL A 445 5.26 -11.80 -15.95
CA VAL A 445 5.59 -10.67 -16.84
C VAL A 445 6.14 -11.17 -18.18
N GLY A 446 6.99 -12.20 -18.19
CA GLY A 446 7.47 -12.84 -19.41
C GLY A 446 6.34 -13.40 -20.28
N HIS A 447 5.36 -14.06 -19.66
CA HIS A 447 4.15 -14.50 -20.37
C HIS A 447 3.40 -13.32 -21.02
N PHE A 448 3.21 -12.22 -20.30
CA PHE A 448 2.56 -11.03 -20.88
C PHE A 448 3.38 -10.38 -22.01
N GLU A 449 4.71 -10.43 -21.95
CA GLU A 449 5.55 -9.97 -23.06
C GLU A 449 5.34 -10.82 -24.33
N GLU A 450 5.08 -12.12 -24.17
CA GLU A 450 4.81 -13.04 -25.30
C GLU A 450 3.42 -12.85 -25.91
N VAL A 451 2.38 -12.74 -25.06
CA VAL A 451 0.97 -12.63 -25.53
C VAL A 451 0.56 -11.21 -25.89
N LEU A 452 1.31 -10.20 -25.43
CA LEU A 452 1.10 -8.76 -25.66
C LEU A 452 2.39 -8.10 -26.21
N PRO A 453 2.88 -8.51 -27.37
CA PRO A 453 4.17 -8.04 -27.87
C PRO A 453 4.20 -6.52 -28.05
N GLY A 454 5.24 -5.88 -27.49
CA GLY A 454 5.46 -4.45 -27.57
C GLY A 454 4.59 -3.58 -26.64
N ARG A 455 3.79 -4.20 -25.73
CA ARG A 455 2.94 -3.46 -24.78
C ARG A 455 3.65 -3.19 -23.45
N ILE A 456 4.71 -3.91 -23.13
CA ILE A 456 5.49 -3.76 -21.89
C ILE A 456 6.87 -3.24 -22.24
N VAL A 457 7.29 -2.18 -21.60
CA VAL A 457 8.61 -1.56 -21.73
C VAL A 457 9.46 -2.00 -20.53
N ARG A 458 10.34 -2.99 -20.73
CA ARG A 458 11.26 -3.42 -19.66
C ARG A 458 12.38 -2.39 -19.49
N VAL A 459 12.64 -1.99 -18.24
CA VAL A 459 13.72 -1.10 -17.83
C VAL A 459 14.57 -1.79 -16.76
N GLU A 460 15.79 -2.15 -17.14
CA GLU A 460 16.75 -2.76 -16.22
C GLU A 460 17.47 -1.68 -15.44
N HIS A 461 17.42 -1.77 -14.10
CA HIS A 461 18.02 -0.80 -13.19
C HIS A 461 19.51 -0.58 -13.48
N GLU A 462 20.23 -1.64 -13.75
CA GLU A 462 21.66 -1.63 -14.02
C GLU A 462 21.98 -0.84 -15.29
N ARG A 463 21.17 -1.00 -16.35
CA ARG A 463 21.31 -0.22 -17.59
C ARG A 463 20.95 1.24 -17.38
N LEU A 464 19.87 1.51 -16.64
CA LEU A 464 19.45 2.88 -16.31
C LEU A 464 20.53 3.62 -15.51
N VAL A 465 21.25 2.92 -14.61
CA VAL A 465 22.34 3.49 -13.82
C VAL A 465 23.63 3.64 -14.63
N ALA A 466 23.92 2.72 -15.56
CA ALA A 466 25.11 2.76 -16.39
C ALA A 466 25.05 3.86 -17.46
N ASP A 467 23.92 3.96 -18.16
CA ASP A 467 23.63 4.93 -19.23
C ASP A 467 22.22 5.55 -19.05
N PRO A 468 22.07 6.50 -18.12
CA PRO A 468 20.76 7.10 -17.83
C PRO A 468 20.14 7.80 -19.05
N GLU A 469 20.93 8.53 -19.82
CA GLU A 469 20.42 9.27 -20.97
C GLU A 469 19.96 8.33 -22.09
N GLY A 470 20.77 7.34 -22.47
CA GLY A 470 20.43 6.38 -23.51
C GLY A 470 19.18 5.59 -23.14
N GLU A 471 19.07 5.13 -21.90
CA GLU A 471 17.90 4.37 -21.45
C GLU A 471 16.65 5.26 -21.36
N LEU A 472 16.75 6.49 -20.88
CA LEU A 472 15.61 7.43 -20.86
C LEU A 472 15.15 7.81 -22.28
N ARG A 473 16.07 8.02 -23.23
CA ARG A 473 15.71 8.24 -24.64
C ARG A 473 14.90 7.05 -25.20
N ARG A 474 15.33 5.82 -24.90
CA ARG A 474 14.63 4.60 -25.31
C ARG A 474 13.22 4.51 -24.71
N VAL A 475 13.10 4.75 -23.39
CA VAL A 475 11.83 4.68 -22.67
C VAL A 475 10.88 5.78 -23.12
N LEU A 476 11.33 7.04 -23.19
CA LEU A 476 10.51 8.16 -23.67
C LEU A 476 10.09 7.98 -25.13
N GLY A 477 10.97 7.43 -25.99
CA GLY A 477 10.61 7.08 -27.35
C GLY A 477 9.48 6.03 -27.42
N ALA A 478 9.51 5.00 -26.56
CA ALA A 478 8.42 4.03 -26.45
C ALA A 478 7.11 4.63 -25.92
N ILE A 479 7.18 5.64 -25.07
CA ILE A 479 6.02 6.43 -24.59
C ILE A 479 5.48 7.33 -25.71
N GLY A 480 6.31 7.71 -26.70
CA GLY A 480 5.99 8.65 -27.76
C GLY A 480 6.33 10.10 -27.41
N LEU A 481 7.30 10.31 -26.51
CA LEU A 481 7.78 11.62 -26.08
C LEU A 481 9.25 11.85 -26.52
N PRO A 482 9.62 13.10 -26.82
CA PRO A 482 11.03 13.46 -27.00
C PRO A 482 11.76 13.39 -25.66
N PHE A 483 13.08 13.22 -25.71
CA PHE A 483 13.90 13.30 -24.50
C PHE A 483 13.97 14.75 -23.98
N ASP A 484 13.86 14.90 -22.65
CA ASP A 484 14.04 16.17 -21.95
C ASP A 484 15.18 16.04 -20.92
N PRO A 485 16.18 16.93 -20.92
CA PRO A 485 17.32 16.90 -19.98
C PRO A 485 16.91 16.98 -18.50
N ALA A 486 15.75 17.55 -18.18
CA ALA A 486 15.23 17.60 -16.79
C ALA A 486 15.10 16.23 -16.17
N CYS A 487 14.91 15.16 -16.98
CA CYS A 487 14.87 13.80 -16.50
C CYS A 487 16.19 13.34 -15.84
N LEU A 488 17.34 13.92 -16.21
CA LEU A 488 18.64 13.62 -15.58
C LEU A 488 18.85 14.41 -14.27
N CYS A 489 18.15 15.54 -14.10
CA CYS A 489 18.17 16.35 -12.88
C CYS A 489 17.07 15.93 -11.89
N PHE A 490 16.67 14.67 -11.90
CA PHE A 490 15.57 14.12 -11.11
C PHE A 490 15.68 14.39 -9.61
N HIS A 491 16.88 14.50 -9.05
CA HIS A 491 17.15 14.78 -7.64
C HIS A 491 16.79 16.20 -7.22
N GLU A 492 16.65 17.13 -8.18
CA GLU A 492 16.18 18.51 -7.97
C GLU A 492 14.64 18.59 -7.95
N ASN A 493 13.95 17.53 -8.35
CA ASN A 493 12.49 17.49 -8.34
C ASN A 493 11.97 17.40 -6.90
N ALA A 494 11.37 18.50 -6.43
CA ALA A 494 10.92 18.67 -5.05
C ALA A 494 9.61 17.92 -4.71
N ARG A 495 9.02 17.15 -5.66
CA ARG A 495 7.77 16.45 -5.36
C ARG A 495 7.91 15.53 -4.15
N PRO A 496 6.87 15.38 -3.33
CA PRO A 496 6.86 14.41 -2.23
C PRO A 496 7.00 12.97 -2.73
N VAL A 497 7.78 12.15 -2.02
CA VAL A 497 8.04 10.74 -2.37
C VAL A 497 7.72 9.86 -1.18
N ARG A 498 6.64 9.06 -1.29
CA ARG A 498 6.15 8.20 -0.21
C ARG A 498 6.56 6.73 -0.43
N THR A 499 7.86 6.46 -0.43
CA THR A 499 8.39 5.10 -0.57
C THR A 499 9.60 4.89 0.33
N ALA A 500 9.99 3.63 0.55
CA ALA A 500 11.22 3.27 1.25
C ALA A 500 12.50 3.77 0.54
N SER A 501 12.39 4.33 -0.67
CA SER A 501 13.49 4.89 -1.46
C SER A 501 13.51 6.42 -1.47
N ALA A 502 12.64 7.09 -0.70
CA ALA A 502 12.45 8.54 -0.74
C ALA A 502 13.76 9.34 -0.55
N SER A 503 14.58 8.96 0.43
CA SER A 503 15.88 9.62 0.69
C SER A 503 16.90 9.41 -0.44
N GLN A 504 16.85 8.25 -1.10
CA GLN A 504 17.79 7.87 -2.14
C GLN A 504 17.60 8.66 -3.45
N VAL A 505 16.34 8.91 -3.84
CA VAL A 505 16.02 9.61 -5.09
C VAL A 505 16.17 11.13 -5.01
N ARG A 506 16.50 11.68 -3.83
CA ARG A 506 16.82 13.08 -3.60
C ARG A 506 18.33 13.38 -3.66
N GLN A 507 19.11 12.38 -4.02
CA GLN A 507 20.55 12.48 -4.19
C GLN A 507 20.91 12.15 -5.64
N PRO A 508 22.06 12.65 -6.14
CA PRO A 508 22.59 12.23 -7.43
C PRO A 508 22.73 10.71 -7.52
N LEU A 509 22.68 10.19 -8.75
CA LEU A 509 22.70 8.76 -9.03
C LEU A 509 23.90 8.04 -8.37
N ASN A 510 23.61 7.05 -7.53
CA ASN A 510 24.63 6.24 -6.86
C ASN A 510 24.83 4.90 -7.59
N LYS A 511 25.99 4.73 -8.23
CA LYS A 511 26.34 3.52 -8.98
C LYS A 511 26.69 2.30 -8.10
N ARG A 512 26.96 2.49 -6.79
CA ARG A 512 27.43 1.42 -5.90
C ARG A 512 26.32 0.60 -5.24
N SER A 513 25.08 1.05 -5.30
CA SER A 513 23.97 0.41 -4.60
C SER A 513 23.61 -1.00 -5.10
N GLY A 514 24.05 -1.38 -6.30
CA GLY A 514 23.82 -2.69 -6.90
C GLY A 514 24.65 -3.83 -6.30
N GLU A 515 25.78 -3.54 -5.68
CA GLU A 515 26.78 -4.56 -5.27
C GLU A 515 26.77 -4.90 -3.77
N LEU A 516 25.96 -4.21 -2.98
CA LEU A 516 25.96 -4.37 -1.53
C LEU A 516 25.70 -5.81 -1.07
N TRP A 517 24.83 -6.55 -1.78
CA TRP A 517 24.52 -7.95 -1.45
C TRP A 517 25.75 -8.88 -1.49
N ARG A 518 26.80 -8.52 -2.23
CA ARG A 518 28.03 -9.32 -2.34
C ARG A 518 28.77 -9.44 -1.00
N HIS A 519 28.67 -8.43 -0.13
CA HIS A 519 29.20 -8.51 1.23
C HIS A 519 28.44 -9.51 2.11
N TYR A 520 27.22 -9.83 1.74
CA TYR A 520 26.34 -10.77 2.47
C TYR A 520 26.25 -12.15 1.83
N ARG A 521 26.91 -12.35 0.67
CA ARG A 521 26.85 -13.63 -0.10
C ARG A 521 27.09 -14.87 0.75
N PRO A 522 27.99 -14.90 1.78
CA PRO A 522 28.18 -16.08 2.63
C PRO A 522 26.92 -16.58 3.34
N TRP A 523 25.94 -15.74 3.56
CA TRP A 523 24.71 -16.05 4.28
C TRP A 523 23.46 -16.10 3.36
N LEU A 524 23.61 -15.91 2.04
CA LEU A 524 22.50 -15.84 1.09
C LEU A 524 22.34 -17.10 0.23
N SER A 525 22.96 -18.23 0.63
CA SER A 525 22.94 -19.46 -0.15
C SER A 525 21.54 -20.03 -0.41
N GLU A 526 20.58 -19.87 0.53
CA GLU A 526 19.20 -20.31 0.34
C GLU A 526 18.49 -19.46 -0.71
N MET A 527 18.72 -18.16 -0.73
CA MET A 527 18.18 -17.23 -1.74
C MET A 527 18.76 -17.54 -3.13
N GLU A 528 20.08 -17.72 -3.23
CA GLU A 528 20.78 -18.01 -4.47
C GLU A 528 20.30 -19.35 -5.08
N GLN A 529 20.17 -20.40 -4.26
CA GLN A 529 19.65 -21.70 -4.70
C GLN A 529 18.18 -21.61 -5.16
N ALA A 530 17.34 -20.86 -4.46
CA ALA A 530 15.93 -20.74 -4.79
C ALA A 530 15.70 -19.87 -6.04
N LEU A 531 16.56 -18.88 -6.31
CA LEU A 531 16.55 -18.11 -7.57
C LEU A 531 16.96 -18.96 -8.78
N GLY A 532 17.83 -19.96 -8.59
CA GLY A 532 18.29 -20.85 -9.67
C GLY A 532 18.96 -20.10 -10.80
N ASP A 533 18.47 -20.28 -12.02
CA ASP A 533 18.97 -19.66 -13.25
C ASP A 533 18.87 -18.13 -13.30
N LEU A 534 18.10 -17.52 -12.41
CA LEU A 534 18.03 -16.07 -12.28
C LEU A 534 19.11 -15.49 -11.36
N ALA A 535 19.83 -16.33 -10.60
CA ALA A 535 20.97 -15.89 -9.81
C ALA A 535 22.16 -15.56 -10.74
N PRO A 536 22.91 -14.47 -10.49
CA PRO A 536 24.13 -14.19 -11.26
C PRO A 536 25.21 -15.22 -10.94
N GLU A 537 26.09 -15.49 -11.91
CA GLU A 537 27.25 -16.37 -11.77
C GLU A 537 28.28 -15.89 -10.73
#